data_d5cc7e5dac790361e3ce424cf0d78716
#
_entry.id   d5cc7e5dac790361e3ce424cf0d78716
#
_cell.length_a   1.000
_cell.length_b   1.000
_cell.length_c   1.000
_cell.angle_alpha   90.00
_cell.angle_beta   90.00
_cell.angle_gamma   90.00
#
_symmetry.space_group_name_H-M   'P 1'
#
loop_
_entity.id
_entity.type
_entity.pdbx_description
1 polymer ?
#
loop_
_entity_poly.entity_id
_entity_poly.type
_entity_poly.pdbx_seq_one_letter_code
_entity_poly.pdbx_strand_id
1 'polypeptide(L)' 'MISYEPFYETLKTKNITTYKLIKDSNVSRDLLDRLKHNKPISTVTLNDLCDILDCQVQDILTYIKD' A
#
# COMPACT_ATOMS: atom_id res chain seq x y z
N MET A 1 15.09 -3.29 -6.57
CA MET A 1 14.08 -3.89 -5.67
C MET A 1 12.79 -3.08 -5.68
N ILE A 2 11.69 -3.72 -5.44
CA ILE A 2 10.41 -3.03 -5.27
C ILE A 2 10.32 -2.49 -3.85
N SER A 3 9.90 -1.24 -3.71
CA SER A 3 9.66 -0.60 -2.41
C SER A 3 8.23 -0.11 -2.35
N TYR A 4 7.58 -0.28 -1.19
CA TYR A 4 6.24 0.24 -0.93
C TYR A 4 6.29 1.54 -0.10
N GLU A 5 7.43 2.21 -0.09
CA GLU A 5 7.55 3.50 0.58
C GLU A 5 6.50 4.52 0.09
N PRO A 6 6.21 4.61 -1.22
CA PRO A 6 5.16 5.51 -1.69
C PRO A 6 3.79 5.27 -1.06
N PHE A 7 3.46 4.01 -0.74
CA PHE A 7 2.21 3.69 -0.04
C PHE A 7 2.09 4.46 1.27
N TYR A 8 3.15 4.48 2.08
CA TYR A 8 3.16 5.19 3.36
C TYR A 8 3.12 6.71 3.17
N GLU A 9 3.78 7.23 2.15
CA GLU A 9 3.72 8.64 1.80
C GLU A 9 2.30 9.04 1.38
N THR A 10 1.63 8.19 0.62
CA THR A 10 0.23 8.41 0.20
C THR A 10 -0.70 8.43 1.40
N LEU A 11 -0.51 7.50 2.36
CA LEU A 11 -1.29 7.50 3.61
C LEU A 11 -1.11 8.81 4.37
N LYS A 12 0.10 9.29 4.45
CA LYS A 12 0.44 10.54 5.12
C LYS A 12 -0.25 11.72 4.44
N THR A 13 -0.10 11.81 3.12
CA THR A 13 -0.69 12.89 2.32
C THR A 13 -2.21 12.92 2.45
N LYS A 14 -2.85 11.75 2.47
CA LYS A 14 -4.31 11.63 2.57
C LYS A 14 -4.82 11.60 4.02
N ASN A 15 -3.90 11.66 4.98
CA ASN A 15 -4.22 11.61 6.40
C ASN A 15 -5.02 10.36 6.77
N ILE A 16 -4.57 9.20 6.26
CA ILE A 16 -5.20 7.90 6.49
C ILE A 16 -4.25 7.05 7.33
N THR A 17 -4.76 6.42 8.39
CA THR A 17 -3.98 5.51 9.23
C THR A 17 -4.14 4.07 8.76
N THR A 18 -3.16 3.21 9.06
CA THR A 18 -3.28 1.78 8.79
C THR A 18 -4.43 1.17 9.57
N TYR A 19 -4.69 1.65 10.78
CA TYR A 19 -5.84 1.23 11.60
C TYR A 19 -7.15 1.45 10.85
N LYS A 20 -7.32 2.62 10.23
CA LYS A 20 -8.51 2.96 9.46
C LYS A 20 -8.69 2.02 8.26
N LEU A 21 -7.59 1.66 7.60
CA LEU A 21 -7.62 0.71 6.49
C LEU A 21 -8.15 -0.65 6.93
N ILE A 22 -7.70 -1.14 8.08
CA ILE A 22 -8.15 -2.42 8.63
C ILE A 22 -9.64 -2.35 8.98
N LYS A 23 -10.04 -1.28 9.67
CA LYS A 23 -11.40 -1.12 10.19
C LYS A 23 -12.43 -0.86 9.09
N ASP A 24 -12.13 0.07 8.18
CA ASP A 24 -13.12 0.57 7.22
C ASP A 24 -13.02 -0.07 5.84
N SER A 25 -11.86 -0.61 5.46
CA SER A 25 -11.60 -1.12 4.11
C SER A 25 -11.23 -2.60 4.08
N ASN A 26 -11.34 -3.30 5.18
CA ASN A 26 -11.02 -4.73 5.27
C ASN A 26 -9.60 -5.10 4.84
N VAL A 27 -8.67 -4.18 4.95
CA VAL A 27 -7.27 -4.46 4.66
C VAL A 27 -6.72 -5.36 5.77
N SER A 28 -6.13 -6.50 5.42
CA SER A 28 -5.63 -7.43 6.41
C SER A 28 -4.31 -6.95 7.03
N ARG A 29 -4.06 -7.39 8.26
CA ARG A 29 -2.77 -7.12 8.92
C ARG A 29 -1.63 -7.83 8.20
N ASP A 30 -1.90 -8.99 7.60
CA ASP A 30 -0.92 -9.72 6.80
C ASP A 30 -0.48 -8.89 5.59
N LEU A 31 -1.43 -8.24 4.90
CA LEU A 31 -1.09 -7.38 3.78
C LEU A 31 -0.22 -6.20 4.23
N LEU A 32 -0.56 -5.56 5.34
CA LEU A 32 0.23 -4.45 5.87
C LEU A 32 1.64 -4.88 6.27
N ASP A 33 1.77 -6.09 6.82
CA ASP A 33 3.07 -6.67 7.14
C ASP A 33 3.91 -6.90 5.89
N ARG A 34 3.30 -7.40 4.82
CA ARG A 34 3.98 -7.59 3.52
C ARG A 34 4.47 -6.26 2.95
N LEU A 35 3.64 -5.24 3.01
CA LEU A 35 4.02 -3.90 2.54
C LEU A 35 5.17 -3.33 3.37
N LYS A 36 5.13 -3.54 4.67
CA LYS A 36 6.18 -3.07 5.57
C LYS A 36 7.53 -3.71 5.28
N HIS A 37 7.54 -4.99 4.88
CA HIS A 37 8.76 -5.75 4.64
C HIS A 37 9.09 -5.92 3.16
N ASN A 38 8.46 -5.14 2.29
CA ASN A 38 8.69 -5.18 0.84
C ASN A 38 8.49 -6.58 0.23
N LYS A 39 7.53 -7.34 0.77
CA LYS A 39 7.21 -8.67 0.25
C LYS A 39 6.29 -8.59 -0.96
N PRO A 40 6.27 -9.63 -1.82
CA PRO A 40 5.40 -9.62 -3.00
C PRO A 40 3.92 -9.53 -2.65
N ILE A 41 3.19 -8.79 -3.48
CA ILE A 41 1.73 -8.78 -3.46
C ILE A 41 1.24 -9.05 -4.88
N SER A 42 0.02 -9.52 -5.01
CA SER A 42 -0.57 -9.75 -6.33
C SER A 42 -1.00 -8.42 -6.96
N THR A 43 -1.12 -8.40 -8.28
CA THR A 43 -1.64 -7.23 -8.97
C THR A 43 -3.12 -6.98 -8.65
N VAL A 44 -3.87 -8.02 -8.28
CA VAL A 44 -5.24 -7.86 -7.79
C VAL A 44 -5.24 -7.06 -6.48
N THR A 45 -4.36 -7.41 -5.56
CA THR A 45 -4.22 -6.67 -4.30
C THR A 45 -3.78 -5.22 -4.56
N LEU A 46 -2.86 -5.03 -5.49
CA LEU A 46 -2.42 -3.69 -5.90
C LEU A 46 -3.58 -2.87 -6.45
N ASN A 47 -4.40 -3.49 -7.30
CA ASN A 47 -5.60 -2.86 -7.84
C ASN A 47 -6.54 -2.41 -6.70
N ASP A 48 -6.75 -3.27 -5.72
CA ASP A 48 -7.63 -2.97 -4.59
C ASP A 48 -7.10 -1.81 -3.74
N LEU A 49 -5.79 -1.75 -3.52
CA LEU A 49 -5.19 -0.64 -2.80
C LEU A 49 -5.35 0.69 -3.53
N CYS A 50 -5.16 0.68 -4.86
CA CYS A 50 -5.36 1.87 -5.67
C CYS A 50 -6.82 2.35 -5.59
N ASP A 51 -7.75 1.41 -5.59
CA ASP A 51 -9.18 1.69 -5.51
C ASP A 51 -9.56 2.26 -4.14
N ILE A 52 -9.09 1.62 -3.07
CA ILE A 52 -9.34 2.05 -1.69
C ILE A 52 -8.79 3.46 -1.43
N LEU A 53 -7.58 3.73 -1.92
CA LEU A 53 -6.91 5.00 -1.66
C LEU A 53 -7.17 6.05 -2.76
N ASP A 54 -7.88 5.67 -3.81
CA ASP A 54 -8.15 6.53 -4.96
C ASP A 54 -6.83 7.16 -5.46
N CYS A 55 -5.89 6.30 -5.82
CA CYS A 55 -4.55 6.70 -6.25
C CYS A 55 -4.05 5.84 -7.41
N GLN A 56 -2.89 6.16 -7.91
CA GLN A 56 -2.27 5.44 -9.01
C GLN A 56 -1.26 4.42 -8.51
N VAL A 57 -0.80 3.52 -9.39
CA VAL A 57 0.17 2.46 -9.04
C VAL A 57 1.45 3.06 -8.45
N GLN A 58 1.95 4.14 -9.03
CA GLN A 58 3.17 4.81 -8.55
C GLN A 58 3.01 5.44 -7.17
N ASP A 59 1.79 5.58 -6.69
CA ASP A 59 1.52 6.08 -5.33
C ASP A 59 1.55 4.94 -4.29
N ILE A 60 1.69 3.70 -4.75
CA ILE A 60 1.75 2.52 -3.88
C ILE A 60 3.16 1.95 -3.85
N LEU A 61 3.80 1.80 -5.01
CA LEU A 61 5.11 1.16 -5.11
C LEU A 61 5.99 1.83 -6.14
N THR A 62 7.28 1.58 -6.02
CA THR A 62 8.28 2.05 -6.97
C THR A 62 9.41 1.03 -7.07
N TYR A 63 10.18 1.11 -8.14
CA TYR A 63 11.40 0.31 -8.30
C TYR A 63 12.60 1.16 -7.86
N ILE A 64 13.43 0.56 -7.01
CA ILE A 64 14.67 1.17 -6.58
C ILE A 64 15.81 0.33 -7.16
N LYS A 65 16.68 0.97 -7.93
CA LYS A 65 17.83 0.29 -8.51
C LYS A 65 18.85 -0.04 -7.41
N ASP A 66 19.25 -1.31 -7.36
CA ASP A 66 20.21 -1.81 -6.36
C ASP A 66 21.64 -1.34 -6.64
#